data_5eb4bf3648e8496234f25abfa8156265
#
_entry.id   5eb4bf3648e8496234f25abfa8156265
#
_cell.length_a   1.000
_cell.length_b   1.000
_cell.length_c   1.000
_cell.angle_alpha   90.00
_cell.angle_beta   90.00
_cell.angle_gamma   90.00
#
_symmetry.space_group_name_H-M   'P 1'
#
loop_
_entity.id
_entity.type
_entity.pdbx_description
1 polymer ?
#
loop_
_entity_poly.entity_id
_entity_poly.type
_entity_poly.pdbx_seq_one_letter_code
_entity_poly.pdbx_strand_id
1 'polypeptide(L)'
;MNNDLSNLFFHLTRQLLQEHTALWQEAMPFLTKQQYAVLSAVHAKPGIEQLELTEAALSSKATLAELLVRMEHKGLIQREEGKKDKRRRFVTLTDQGEEMLNTASPIAESVDSHFLNRLEDHEQKEIISLLKIMLKKQAS
;
A
#
# COMPACT_ATOMS: atom_id res chain seq x y z
N MET A 1 -19.90 -8.62 -29.96
CA MET A 1 -19.08 -8.20 -28.82
C MET A 1 -19.99 -7.50 -27.82
N ASN A 2 -19.97 -7.94 -26.56
CA ASN A 2 -20.80 -7.34 -25.55
C ASN A 2 -20.09 -6.11 -24.96
N ASN A 3 -20.69 -4.92 -25.19
CA ASN A 3 -20.15 -3.66 -24.70
C ASN A 3 -20.80 -3.20 -23.39
N ASP A 4 -21.48 -4.12 -22.70
CA ASP A 4 -22.08 -3.83 -21.41
C ASP A 4 -20.99 -3.60 -20.35
N LEU A 5 -20.91 -2.38 -19.81
CA LEU A 5 -19.92 -2.00 -18.82
C LEU A 5 -19.93 -2.91 -17.60
N SER A 6 -21.11 -3.45 -17.25
CA SER A 6 -21.24 -4.32 -16.07
C SER A 6 -20.43 -5.62 -16.17
N ASN A 7 -19.98 -6.00 -17.38
CA ASN A 7 -19.19 -7.21 -17.62
C ASN A 7 -17.76 -6.92 -18.04
N LEU A 8 -17.36 -5.67 -18.13
CA LEU A 8 -15.99 -5.34 -18.54
C LEU A 8 -15.05 -5.28 -17.36
N PHE A 9 -13.97 -6.03 -17.45
CA PHE A 9 -12.97 -6.15 -16.41
C PHE A 9 -12.48 -4.78 -15.91
N PHE A 10 -12.08 -3.88 -16.83
CA PHE A 10 -11.52 -2.59 -16.42
C PHE A 10 -12.54 -1.75 -15.64
N HIS A 11 -13.81 -1.85 -16.00
CA HIS A 11 -14.86 -1.08 -15.32
C HIS A 11 -15.12 -1.61 -13.92
N LEU A 12 -15.22 -2.94 -13.78
CA LEU A 12 -15.43 -3.59 -12.49
C LEU A 12 -14.27 -3.32 -11.53
N THR A 13 -13.05 -3.37 -12.04
CA THR A 13 -11.87 -3.09 -11.20
C THR A 13 -11.80 -1.63 -10.77
N ARG A 14 -12.15 -0.69 -11.66
CA ARG A 14 -12.22 0.72 -11.31
C ARG A 14 -13.29 0.98 -10.25
N GLN A 15 -14.45 0.38 -10.44
CA GLN A 15 -15.56 0.52 -9.48
C GLN A 15 -15.19 -0.04 -8.12
N LEU A 16 -14.61 -1.24 -8.09
CA LEU A 16 -14.18 -1.87 -6.85
C LEU A 16 -13.12 -1.01 -6.13
N LEU A 17 -12.14 -0.53 -6.86
CA LEU A 17 -11.09 0.32 -6.29
C LEU A 17 -11.66 1.63 -5.75
N GLN A 18 -12.60 2.23 -6.47
CA GLN A 18 -13.24 3.47 -6.04
C GLN A 18 -14.01 3.28 -4.72
N GLU A 19 -14.78 2.20 -4.62
CA GLU A 19 -15.54 1.88 -3.40
C GLU A 19 -14.60 1.55 -2.25
N HIS A 20 -13.54 0.80 -2.52
CA HIS A 20 -12.54 0.46 -1.51
C HIS A 20 -11.86 1.72 -0.97
N THR A 21 -11.48 2.63 -1.85
CA THR A 21 -10.83 3.88 -1.46
C THR A 21 -11.78 4.77 -0.64
N ALA A 22 -13.06 4.83 -1.00
CA ALA A 22 -14.06 5.59 -0.25
C ALA A 22 -14.20 5.04 1.18
N LEU A 23 -14.28 3.72 1.31
CA LEU A 23 -14.38 3.08 2.63
C LEU A 23 -13.10 3.30 3.44
N TRP A 24 -11.94 3.19 2.80
CA TRP A 24 -10.66 3.45 3.44
C TRP A 24 -10.59 4.87 4.01
N GLN A 25 -10.98 5.87 3.20
CA GLN A 25 -10.96 7.27 3.62
C GLN A 25 -11.91 7.54 4.78
N GLU A 26 -13.07 6.88 4.77
CA GLU A 26 -14.04 7.00 5.86
C GLU A 26 -13.50 6.36 7.14
N ALA A 27 -12.91 5.16 7.04
CA ALA A 27 -12.41 4.41 8.20
C ALA A 27 -11.08 4.98 8.72
N MET A 28 -10.26 5.55 7.84
CA MET A 28 -8.89 5.94 8.16
C MET A 28 -8.50 7.25 7.45
N PRO A 29 -9.16 8.39 7.81
CA PRO A 29 -8.88 9.66 7.14
C PRO A 29 -7.48 10.21 7.41
N PHE A 30 -6.78 9.67 8.41
CA PHE A 30 -5.47 10.15 8.85
C PHE A 30 -4.30 9.48 8.14
N LEU A 31 -4.54 8.45 7.31
CA LEU A 31 -3.48 7.71 6.64
C LEU A 31 -3.96 7.19 5.29
N THR A 32 -3.25 7.52 4.22
CA THR A 32 -3.60 7.05 2.87
C THR A 32 -3.11 5.62 2.66
N LYS A 33 -3.68 4.93 1.67
CA LYS A 33 -3.22 3.60 1.26
C LYS A 33 -1.73 3.59 0.94
N GLN A 34 -1.26 4.63 0.25
CA GLN A 34 0.13 4.78 -0.15
C GLN A 34 1.04 4.90 1.06
N GLN A 35 0.65 5.74 2.02
CA GLN A 35 1.39 5.90 3.28
C GLN A 35 1.42 4.60 4.07
N TYR A 36 0.28 3.91 4.15
CA TYR A 36 0.20 2.61 4.84
C TYR A 36 1.13 1.59 4.19
N ALA A 37 1.15 1.52 2.86
CA ALA A 37 2.02 0.59 2.14
C ALA A 37 3.50 0.88 2.42
N VAL A 38 3.87 2.16 2.47
CA VAL A 38 5.25 2.55 2.80
C VAL A 38 5.59 2.15 4.23
N LEU A 39 4.73 2.45 5.20
CA LEU A 39 4.97 2.05 6.60
C LEU A 39 5.15 0.53 6.72
N SER A 40 4.30 -0.22 6.05
CA SER A 40 4.36 -1.70 6.06
C SER A 40 5.68 -2.21 5.47
N ALA A 41 6.12 -1.64 4.35
CA ALA A 41 7.36 -2.04 3.69
C ALA A 41 8.58 -1.72 4.54
N VAL A 42 8.61 -0.54 5.17
CA VAL A 42 9.70 -0.13 6.05
C VAL A 42 9.74 -1.00 7.30
N HIS A 43 8.55 -1.31 7.86
CA HIS A 43 8.47 -2.21 9.02
C HIS A 43 9.04 -3.59 8.70
N ALA A 44 8.72 -4.11 7.52
CA ALA A 44 9.20 -5.44 7.09
C ALA A 44 10.72 -5.46 6.84
N LYS A 45 11.28 -4.33 6.42
CA LYS A 45 12.72 -4.22 6.13
C LYS A 45 13.24 -2.87 6.65
N PRO A 46 13.52 -2.77 7.97
CA PRO A 46 14.06 -1.52 8.53
C PRO A 46 15.39 -1.17 7.88
N GLY A 47 15.54 0.11 7.52
CA GLY A 47 16.69 0.56 6.77
C GLY A 47 16.60 0.30 5.28
N ILE A 48 15.42 0.00 4.76
CA ILE A 48 15.20 -0.21 3.32
C ILE A 48 15.66 1.03 2.54
N GLU A 49 16.27 0.81 1.38
CA GLU A 49 16.69 1.90 0.53
C GLU A 49 15.47 2.57 -0.09
N GLN A 50 15.49 3.90 -0.13
CA GLN A 50 14.36 4.70 -0.61
C GLN A 50 13.88 4.24 -1.99
N LEU A 51 14.81 3.92 -2.89
CA LEU A 51 14.48 3.51 -4.25
C LEU A 51 13.62 2.24 -4.29
N GLU A 52 13.82 1.32 -3.34
CA GLU A 52 13.03 0.09 -3.26
C GLU A 52 11.58 0.36 -2.86
N LEU A 53 11.29 1.49 -2.23
CA LEU A 53 9.93 1.84 -1.82
C LEU A 53 9.03 2.30 -2.98
N THR A 54 9.59 2.55 -4.17
CA THR A 54 8.77 2.89 -5.35
C THR A 54 7.79 1.77 -5.68
N GLU A 55 8.19 0.53 -5.49
CA GLU A 55 7.33 -0.64 -5.73
C GLU A 55 6.19 -0.68 -4.72
N ALA A 56 6.48 -0.54 -3.43
CA ALA A 56 5.45 -0.56 -2.39
C ALA A 56 4.45 0.58 -2.55
N ALA A 57 4.95 1.78 -2.88
CA ALA A 57 4.11 2.96 -3.05
C ALA A 57 3.38 2.99 -4.39
N LEU A 58 3.75 2.11 -5.33
CA LEU A 58 3.21 2.09 -6.70
C LEU A 58 3.32 3.46 -7.34
N SER A 59 4.49 4.09 -7.24
CA SER A 59 4.68 5.46 -7.70
C SER A 59 6.04 5.65 -8.37
N SER A 60 6.18 6.78 -9.05
CA SER A 60 7.46 7.22 -9.59
C SER A 60 8.41 7.63 -8.46
N LYS A 61 9.70 7.74 -8.77
CA LYS A 61 10.72 8.22 -7.83
C LYS A 61 10.38 9.61 -7.28
N ALA A 62 9.93 10.52 -8.16
CA ALA A 62 9.60 11.89 -7.77
C ALA A 62 8.41 11.93 -6.81
N THR A 63 7.35 11.19 -7.12
CA THR A 63 6.16 11.13 -6.27
C THR A 63 6.49 10.50 -4.91
N LEU A 64 7.30 9.44 -4.92
CA LEU A 64 7.76 8.80 -3.67
C LEU A 64 8.56 9.78 -2.81
N ALA A 65 9.49 10.53 -3.42
CA ALA A 65 10.30 11.49 -2.68
C ALA A 65 9.43 12.52 -1.97
N GLU A 66 8.41 13.06 -2.65
CA GLU A 66 7.47 14.00 -2.04
C GLU A 66 6.67 13.35 -0.90
N LEU A 67 6.24 12.11 -1.10
CA LEU A 67 5.51 11.37 -0.07
C LEU A 67 6.36 11.19 1.19
N LEU A 68 7.62 10.78 1.02
CA LEU A 68 8.51 10.54 2.15
C LEU A 68 8.85 11.83 2.90
N VAL A 69 9.00 12.95 2.19
CA VAL A 69 9.20 14.26 2.84
C VAL A 69 8.01 14.56 3.76
N ARG A 70 6.80 14.35 3.30
CA ARG A 70 5.60 14.57 4.10
C ARG A 70 5.51 13.63 5.30
N MET A 71 5.87 12.37 5.11
CA MET A 71 5.85 11.38 6.19
C MET A 71 6.92 11.69 7.25
N GLU A 72 8.07 12.15 6.80
CA GLU A 72 9.14 12.59 7.70
C GLU A 72 8.71 13.81 8.53
N HIS A 73 8.06 14.77 7.88
CA HIS A 73 7.50 15.95 8.56
C HIS A 73 6.45 15.58 9.61
N LYS A 74 5.67 14.56 9.34
CA LYS A 74 4.68 14.05 10.31
C LYS A 74 5.32 13.24 11.42
N GLY A 75 6.62 13.00 11.36
CA GLY A 75 7.34 12.26 12.38
C GLY A 75 7.14 10.75 12.32
N LEU A 76 6.75 10.21 11.16
CA LEU A 76 6.47 8.78 11.00
C LEU A 76 7.69 7.99 10.58
N ILE A 77 8.62 8.62 9.87
CA ILE A 77 9.84 7.99 9.35
C ILE A 77 11.06 8.87 9.58
N GLN A 78 12.22 8.24 9.54
CA GLN A 78 13.52 8.91 9.49
C GLN A 78 14.25 8.44 8.24
N ARG A 79 15.01 9.35 7.63
CA ARG A 79 15.84 9.03 6.47
C ARG A 79 17.28 9.37 6.77
N GLU A 80 18.19 8.48 6.41
CA GLU A 80 19.62 8.68 6.58
C GLU A 80 20.32 8.57 5.24
N GLU A 81 21.33 9.41 5.03
CA GLU A 81 22.19 9.31 3.87
C GLU A 81 23.11 8.09 3.99
N GLY A 82 23.44 7.49 2.86
CA GLY A 82 24.42 6.42 2.81
C GLY A 82 25.81 6.94 3.19
N LYS A 83 26.56 6.14 3.95
CA LYS A 83 27.91 6.52 4.39
C LYS A 83 28.90 6.53 3.24
N LYS A 84 28.76 5.58 2.29
CA LYS A 84 29.66 5.46 1.13
C LYS A 84 29.17 6.25 -0.07
N ASP A 85 27.86 6.36 -0.25
CA ASP A 85 27.22 7.09 -1.34
C ASP A 85 26.11 7.94 -0.75
N LYS A 86 26.35 9.25 -0.68
CA LYS A 86 25.39 10.20 -0.09
C LYS A 86 24.11 10.41 -0.90
N ARG A 87 24.09 9.91 -2.14
CA ARG A 87 22.86 9.95 -2.97
C ARG A 87 21.86 8.92 -2.54
N ARG A 88 22.30 7.86 -1.84
CA ARG A 88 21.42 6.82 -1.32
C ARG A 88 20.77 7.28 -0.02
N ARG A 89 19.52 6.92 0.14
CA ARG A 89 18.75 7.20 1.36
C ARG A 89 18.22 5.90 1.91
N PHE A 90 18.29 5.75 3.22
CA PHE A 90 17.79 4.57 3.94
C PHE A 90 16.69 5.03 4.90
N VAL A 91 15.61 4.26 4.98
CA VAL A 91 14.40 4.67 5.67
C VAL A 91 14.09 3.73 6.83
N THR A 92 13.78 4.30 7.98
CA THR A 92 13.33 3.56 9.16
C THR A 92 12.07 4.21 9.72
N LEU A 93 11.28 3.44 10.46
CA LEU A 93 10.13 3.99 11.18
C LEU A 93 10.61 4.63 12.48
N THR A 94 9.95 5.71 12.86
CA THR A 94 10.05 6.25 14.23
C THR A 94 9.14 5.43 15.15
N ASP A 95 9.23 5.65 16.45
CA ASP A 95 8.27 5.06 17.40
C ASP A 95 6.85 5.45 17.05
N GLN A 96 6.65 6.70 16.64
CA GLN A 96 5.34 7.20 16.21
C GLN A 96 4.86 6.49 14.94
N GLY A 97 5.77 6.20 14.00
CA GLY A 97 5.46 5.43 12.80
C GLY A 97 5.04 4.00 13.12
N GLU A 98 5.73 3.35 14.05
CA GLU A 98 5.35 2.01 14.50
C GLU A 98 3.97 2.00 15.16
N GLU A 99 3.67 2.99 16.00
CA GLU A 99 2.35 3.13 16.63
C GLU A 99 1.26 3.37 15.59
N MET A 100 1.55 4.21 14.59
CA MET A 100 0.61 4.47 13.49
C MET A 100 0.29 3.19 12.74
N LEU A 101 1.32 2.40 12.41
CA LEU A 101 1.14 1.13 11.71
C LEU A 101 0.31 0.15 12.56
N ASN A 102 0.59 0.05 13.84
CA ASN A 102 -0.15 -0.82 14.75
C ASN A 102 -1.63 -0.43 14.85
N THR A 103 -1.92 0.86 14.86
CA THR A 103 -3.29 1.38 14.87
C THR A 103 -3.99 1.12 13.54
N ALA A 104 -3.28 1.33 12.45
CA ALA A 104 -3.84 1.25 11.09
C ALA A 104 -4.08 -0.18 10.61
N SER A 105 -3.23 -1.15 10.99
CA SER A 105 -3.31 -2.51 10.48
C SER A 105 -4.67 -3.18 10.67
N PRO A 106 -5.29 -3.15 11.86
CA PRO A 106 -6.62 -3.75 12.02
C PRO A 106 -7.69 -3.03 11.19
N ILE A 107 -7.56 -1.72 11.01
CA ILE A 107 -8.50 -0.93 10.21
C ILE A 107 -8.37 -1.31 8.74
N ALA A 108 -7.14 -1.41 8.23
CA ALA A 108 -6.88 -1.82 6.84
C ALA A 108 -7.44 -3.22 6.57
N GLU A 109 -7.22 -4.16 7.49
CA GLU A 109 -7.78 -5.50 7.38
C GLU A 109 -9.31 -5.48 7.35
N SER A 110 -9.92 -4.63 8.16
CA SER A 110 -11.37 -4.47 8.23
C SER A 110 -11.94 -3.93 6.91
N VAL A 111 -11.25 -3.00 6.27
CA VAL A 111 -11.65 -2.47 4.97
C VAL A 111 -11.61 -3.58 3.91
N ASP A 112 -10.52 -4.34 3.85
CA ASP A 112 -10.40 -5.46 2.94
C ASP A 112 -11.49 -6.52 3.19
N SER A 113 -11.72 -6.86 4.45
CA SER A 113 -12.72 -7.86 4.83
C SER A 113 -14.12 -7.46 4.43
N HIS A 114 -14.43 -6.17 4.43
CA HIS A 114 -15.74 -5.68 3.99
C HIS A 114 -16.10 -6.18 2.59
N PHE A 115 -15.09 -6.22 1.70
CA PHE A 115 -15.27 -6.70 0.33
C PHE A 115 -15.06 -8.20 0.22
N LEU A 116 -14.00 -8.72 0.83
CA LEU A 116 -13.64 -10.13 0.74
C LEU A 116 -14.69 -11.05 1.37
N ASN A 117 -15.37 -10.59 2.43
CA ASN A 117 -16.40 -11.39 3.09
C ASN A 117 -17.66 -11.60 2.24
N ARG A 118 -17.77 -10.92 1.11
CA ARG A 118 -18.81 -11.20 0.11
C ARG A 118 -18.50 -12.48 -0.68
N LEU A 119 -17.27 -12.97 -0.56
CA LEU A 119 -16.80 -14.20 -1.21
C LEU A 119 -16.69 -15.32 -0.18
N GLU A 120 -16.79 -16.57 -0.66
CA GLU A 120 -16.50 -17.72 0.17
C GLU A 120 -14.99 -17.86 0.39
N ASP A 121 -14.57 -18.61 1.40
CA ASP A 121 -13.15 -18.71 1.76
C ASP A 121 -12.25 -19.13 0.60
N HIS A 122 -12.68 -20.12 -0.19
CA HIS A 122 -11.90 -20.58 -1.34
C HIS A 122 -11.81 -19.51 -2.44
N GLU A 123 -12.89 -18.72 -2.59
CA GLU A 123 -12.93 -17.64 -3.58
C GLU A 123 -12.00 -16.49 -3.18
N GLN A 124 -11.89 -16.19 -1.88
CA GLN A 124 -10.98 -15.15 -1.37
C GLN A 124 -9.53 -15.51 -1.70
N LYS A 125 -9.15 -16.77 -1.49
CA LYS A 125 -7.80 -17.26 -1.82
C LYS A 125 -7.57 -17.24 -3.32
N GLU A 126 -8.57 -17.63 -4.08
CA GLU A 126 -8.50 -17.67 -5.53
C GLU A 126 -8.30 -16.30 -6.14
N ILE A 127 -9.06 -15.29 -5.69
CA ILE A 127 -8.92 -13.94 -6.25
C ILE A 127 -7.53 -13.36 -6.00
N ILE A 128 -6.96 -13.59 -4.81
CA ILE A 128 -5.60 -13.14 -4.52
C ILE A 128 -4.59 -13.82 -5.44
N SER A 129 -4.71 -15.14 -5.63
CA SER A 129 -3.85 -15.89 -6.55
C SER A 129 -3.96 -15.39 -7.98
N LEU A 130 -5.17 -15.16 -8.45
CA LEU A 130 -5.42 -14.70 -9.82
C LEU A 130 -4.87 -13.30 -10.06
N LEU A 131 -5.02 -12.40 -9.08
CA LEU A 131 -4.43 -11.06 -9.17
C LEU A 131 -2.90 -11.14 -9.27
N LYS A 132 -2.28 -12.01 -8.49
CA LYS A 132 -0.83 -12.22 -8.56
C LYS A 132 -0.39 -12.72 -9.93
N ILE A 133 -1.15 -13.64 -10.52
CA ILE A 133 -0.87 -14.15 -11.87
C ILE A 133 -0.95 -13.01 -12.89
N MET A 134 -2.01 -12.20 -12.82
CA MET A 134 -2.17 -11.07 -13.75
C MET A 134 -1.05 -10.05 -13.60
N LEU A 135 -0.55 -9.84 -12.36
CA LEU A 135 0.55 -8.92 -12.08
C LEU A 135 1.93 -9.57 -12.30
N LYS A 136 1.96 -10.84 -12.72
CA LYS A 136 3.19 -11.64 -12.91
C LYS A 136 4.02 -11.72 -11.63
N LYS A 137 3.36 -11.75 -10.47
CA LYS A 137 4.04 -11.92 -9.19
C LYS A 137 4.20 -13.41 -8.91
N GLN A 138 5.34 -13.77 -8.31
CA GLN A 138 5.55 -15.15 -7.89
C GLN A 138 4.64 -15.47 -6.72
N ALA A 139 3.97 -16.62 -6.78
CA ALA A 139 3.21 -17.14 -5.65
C ALA A 139 4.21 -17.57 -4.56
N SER A 140 4.09 -16.98 -3.38
CA SER A 140 4.92 -17.36 -2.24
C SER A 140 4.04 -17.84 -1.10
#